data_aa9c34f30a2f78c8cabe144ba87fd2ad
#
_entry.id   aa9c34f30a2f78c8cabe144ba87fd2ad
#
_cell.length_a   1.000
_cell.length_b   1.000
_cell.length_c   1.000
_cell.angle_alpha   90.00
_cell.angle_beta   90.00
_cell.angle_gamma   90.00
#
_symmetry.space_group_name_H-M   'P 1'
#
loop_
_entity.id
_entity.type
_entity.pdbx_description
1 polymer ?
#
loop_
_entity_poly.entity_id
_entity_poly.type
_entity_poly.pdbx_seq_one_letter_code
_entity_poly.pdbx_strand_id
1 'polypeptide(L)'
;IPPLLAVGAVHHHLLNLGLRLQASLVVETAQCWSTHHVACLIGFGASAVCPWLTWETTRHWLVHPKTQSLIERGKLPALTVDQAQANVKKALEDGLRKILSKIGISLLASYHGAQIFEAIGIGADLIRLAFRGTTSRVAGLSLTDLASETLVFHTKAYPELNRTKLEFMGFVQYRTGGEYHLNSPEMAKALHGAVKAGPGYDHFSTYQTLLEHRPITALRDLLQLKPAATPLPLDQVESVESICARFCTGGMSLGALSREAHEVLAVAMNRIGGKSNSGEGGEDPARFHALHDVDGDGHSPTLPGIKGLRNGDTACSAIKQIASGRFGVTPEYLRSGRQLEIKVAQGAKPGEGGQLPGPKVDPYIAWLRNSKAGVALISPPPHHDIYSIEDLA
;
A
#
# COMPACT_ATOMS: atom_id res chain seq x y z
N ILE A 1 -0.84 -30.01 3.52
CA ILE A 1 0.10 -29.63 2.43
C ILE A 1 -0.40 -28.31 1.85
N PRO A 2 0.46 -27.32 1.64
CA PRO A 2 0.08 -26.09 0.96
C PRO A 2 -0.49 -26.38 -0.44
N PRO A 3 -1.68 -25.85 -0.80
CA PRO A 3 -2.36 -26.24 -2.05
C PRO A 3 -1.56 -25.85 -3.30
N LEU A 4 -0.84 -24.73 -3.27
CA LEU A 4 -0.01 -24.30 -4.40
C LEU A 4 1.14 -25.27 -4.66
N LEU A 5 1.81 -25.77 -3.61
CA LEU A 5 2.85 -26.80 -3.71
C LEU A 5 2.29 -28.10 -4.30
N ALA A 6 1.12 -28.53 -3.82
CA ALA A 6 0.46 -29.74 -4.32
C ALA A 6 0.11 -29.62 -5.81
N VAL A 7 -0.50 -28.50 -6.21
CA VAL A 7 -0.86 -28.25 -7.63
C VAL A 7 0.37 -28.24 -8.51
N GLY A 8 1.41 -27.49 -8.14
CA GLY A 8 2.64 -27.42 -8.93
C GLY A 8 3.33 -28.77 -9.05
N ALA A 9 3.42 -29.54 -7.97
CA ALA A 9 4.03 -30.87 -7.98
C ALA A 9 3.26 -31.84 -8.89
N VAL A 10 1.92 -31.87 -8.78
CA VAL A 10 1.08 -32.74 -9.66
C VAL A 10 1.16 -32.26 -11.10
N HIS A 11 1.10 -30.96 -11.36
CA HIS A 11 1.23 -30.39 -12.70
C HIS A 11 2.53 -30.86 -13.38
N HIS A 12 3.68 -30.69 -12.71
CA HIS A 12 4.98 -31.11 -13.26
C HIS A 12 5.13 -32.59 -13.35
N HIS A 13 4.55 -33.36 -12.44
CA HIS A 13 4.55 -34.83 -12.54
C HIS A 13 3.80 -35.31 -13.79
N LEU A 14 2.60 -34.74 -14.02
CA LEU A 14 1.82 -35.07 -15.22
C LEU A 14 2.53 -34.66 -16.53
N LEU A 15 3.25 -33.53 -16.52
CA LEU A 15 4.10 -33.13 -17.64
C LEU A 15 5.19 -34.15 -17.93
N ASN A 16 5.89 -34.65 -16.90
CA ASN A 16 6.93 -35.65 -17.04
C ASN A 16 6.43 -37.00 -17.62
N LEU A 17 5.17 -37.32 -17.33
CA LEU A 17 4.53 -38.54 -17.85
C LEU A 17 3.85 -38.36 -19.21
N GLY A 18 3.82 -37.12 -19.78
CA GLY A 18 3.09 -36.80 -20.99
C GLY A 18 1.56 -36.83 -20.85
N LEU A 19 1.04 -36.79 -19.61
CA LEU A 19 -0.38 -36.93 -19.31
C LEU A 19 -1.07 -35.60 -19.03
N ARG A 20 -0.35 -34.50 -18.95
CA ARG A 20 -0.91 -33.24 -18.48
C ARG A 20 -2.11 -32.71 -19.29
N LEU A 21 -2.10 -32.91 -20.60
CA LEU A 21 -3.19 -32.51 -21.50
C LEU A 21 -4.43 -33.42 -21.42
N GLN A 22 -4.29 -34.60 -20.81
CA GLN A 22 -5.39 -35.55 -20.67
C GLN A 22 -6.17 -35.37 -19.35
N ALA A 23 -5.71 -34.49 -18.44
CA ALA A 23 -6.30 -34.33 -17.13
C ALA A 23 -6.47 -32.87 -16.76
N SER A 24 -7.62 -32.55 -16.18
CA SER A 24 -7.85 -31.26 -15.49
C SER A 24 -7.47 -31.39 -14.01
N LEU A 25 -6.95 -30.30 -13.42
CA LEU A 25 -6.65 -30.23 -12.00
C LEU A 25 -7.71 -29.36 -11.31
N VAL A 26 -8.49 -29.97 -10.42
CA VAL A 26 -9.47 -29.28 -9.56
C VAL A 26 -8.88 -29.19 -8.17
N VAL A 27 -8.82 -27.98 -7.62
CA VAL A 27 -8.27 -27.71 -6.29
C VAL A 27 -9.40 -27.44 -5.32
N GLU A 28 -9.64 -28.36 -4.41
CA GLU A 28 -10.51 -28.14 -3.25
C GLU A 28 -9.65 -27.84 -2.02
N THR A 29 -9.84 -26.66 -1.42
CA THR A 29 -8.95 -26.20 -0.35
C THR A 29 -9.62 -25.23 0.62
N ALA A 30 -9.19 -25.31 1.89
CA ALA A 30 -9.49 -24.33 2.91
C ALA A 30 -8.59 -23.07 2.84
N GLN A 31 -7.46 -23.14 2.14
CA GLN A 31 -6.41 -22.10 2.15
C GLN A 31 -6.50 -21.13 0.97
N CYS A 32 -7.67 -20.98 0.36
CA CYS A 32 -7.89 -20.04 -0.73
C CYS A 32 -9.01 -19.05 -0.37
N TRP A 33 -8.68 -17.82 -0.02
CA TRP A 33 -9.65 -16.79 0.39
C TRP A 33 -9.44 -15.42 -0.28
N SER A 34 -8.51 -15.32 -1.22
CA SER A 34 -8.25 -14.07 -1.94
C SER A 34 -8.10 -14.29 -3.44
N THR A 35 -8.30 -13.23 -4.21
CA THR A 35 -8.03 -13.22 -5.66
C THR A 35 -6.60 -13.65 -5.99
N HIS A 36 -5.62 -13.23 -5.18
CA HIS A 36 -4.22 -13.61 -5.37
C HIS A 36 -4.03 -15.13 -5.26
N HIS A 37 -4.66 -15.77 -4.28
CA HIS A 37 -4.59 -17.23 -4.14
C HIS A 37 -5.18 -17.95 -5.33
N VAL A 38 -6.34 -17.49 -5.85
CA VAL A 38 -6.95 -18.05 -7.07
C VAL A 38 -6.02 -17.87 -8.27
N ALA A 39 -5.48 -16.66 -8.44
CA ALA A 39 -4.56 -16.36 -9.53
C ALA A 39 -3.31 -17.24 -9.50
N CYS A 40 -2.69 -17.43 -8.34
CA CYS A 40 -1.54 -18.32 -8.19
C CYS A 40 -1.88 -19.78 -8.54
N LEU A 41 -3.00 -20.31 -8.01
CA LEU A 41 -3.41 -21.70 -8.27
C LEU A 41 -3.62 -21.96 -9.76
N ILE A 42 -4.31 -21.04 -10.46
CA ILE A 42 -4.53 -21.16 -11.91
C ILE A 42 -3.22 -20.97 -12.66
N GLY A 43 -2.38 -20.02 -12.29
CA GLY A 43 -1.09 -19.75 -12.91
C GLY A 43 -0.11 -20.90 -12.77
N PHE A 44 -0.26 -21.77 -11.76
CA PHE A 44 0.52 -22.98 -11.57
C PHE A 44 -0.19 -24.27 -12.03
N GLY A 45 -1.34 -24.18 -12.70
CA GLY A 45 -1.93 -25.29 -13.42
C GLY A 45 -3.30 -25.76 -12.95
N ALA A 46 -3.95 -25.12 -11.97
CA ALA A 46 -5.31 -25.45 -11.58
C ALA A 46 -6.31 -25.07 -12.69
N SER A 47 -7.18 -25.99 -13.06
CA SER A 47 -8.27 -25.76 -14.03
C SER A 47 -9.51 -25.18 -13.34
N ALA A 48 -9.74 -25.55 -12.08
CA ALA A 48 -10.81 -25.02 -11.24
C ALA A 48 -10.36 -24.97 -9.77
N VAL A 49 -10.96 -24.05 -9.01
CA VAL A 49 -10.69 -23.86 -7.59
C VAL A 49 -12.01 -23.88 -6.82
N CYS A 50 -12.10 -24.74 -5.80
CA CYS A 50 -13.18 -24.78 -4.83
C CYS A 50 -12.68 -24.33 -3.46
N PRO A 51 -12.85 -23.06 -3.08
CA PRO A 51 -12.43 -22.53 -1.78
C PRO A 51 -13.52 -22.80 -0.73
N TRP A 52 -13.71 -24.05 -0.34
CA TRP A 52 -14.85 -24.48 0.46
C TRP A 52 -14.96 -23.76 1.81
N LEU A 53 -13.84 -23.49 2.49
CA LEU A 53 -13.87 -22.78 3.77
C LEU A 53 -14.26 -21.30 3.59
N THR A 54 -13.96 -20.69 2.45
CA THR A 54 -14.44 -19.34 2.13
C THR A 54 -15.95 -19.29 2.02
N TRP A 55 -16.55 -20.32 1.41
CA TRP A 55 -18.01 -20.44 1.34
C TRP A 55 -18.64 -20.63 2.72
N GLU A 56 -18.09 -21.50 3.55
CA GLU A 56 -18.54 -21.72 4.92
C GLU A 56 -18.35 -20.48 5.79
N THR A 57 -17.22 -19.80 5.67
CA THR A 57 -16.96 -18.56 6.39
C THR A 57 -17.98 -17.47 6.00
N THR A 58 -18.33 -17.37 4.71
CA THR A 58 -19.34 -16.42 4.23
C THR A 58 -20.71 -16.73 4.83
N ARG A 59 -21.09 -18.00 4.88
CA ARG A 59 -22.35 -18.44 5.54
C ARG A 59 -22.36 -18.09 7.02
N HIS A 60 -21.29 -18.45 7.75
CA HIS A 60 -21.17 -18.15 9.18
C HIS A 60 -21.16 -16.64 9.46
N TRP A 61 -20.48 -15.85 8.63
CA TRP A 61 -20.46 -14.40 8.75
C TRP A 61 -21.87 -13.81 8.62
N LEU A 62 -22.64 -14.27 7.65
CA LEU A 62 -23.99 -13.75 7.39
C LEU A 62 -24.93 -14.03 8.57
N VAL A 63 -24.89 -15.23 9.16
CA VAL A 63 -25.78 -15.60 10.29
C VAL A 63 -25.24 -15.13 11.64
N HIS A 64 -24.06 -14.56 11.69
CA HIS A 64 -23.46 -14.11 12.95
C HIS A 64 -24.26 -12.95 13.57
N PRO A 65 -24.54 -12.95 14.89
CA PRO A 65 -25.40 -11.94 15.56
C PRO A 65 -24.98 -10.48 15.29
N LYS A 66 -23.68 -10.20 15.22
CA LYS A 66 -23.19 -8.84 14.88
C LYS A 66 -23.57 -8.41 13.47
N THR A 67 -23.51 -9.33 12.51
CA THR A 67 -23.89 -9.06 11.12
C THR A 67 -25.40 -8.86 11.02
N GLN A 68 -26.19 -9.69 11.66
CA GLN A 68 -27.64 -9.53 11.71
C GLN A 68 -28.05 -8.19 12.33
N SER A 69 -27.40 -7.76 13.42
CA SER A 69 -27.63 -6.44 14.00
C SER A 69 -27.30 -5.28 13.06
N LEU A 70 -26.31 -5.43 12.18
CA LEU A 70 -25.99 -4.42 11.16
C LEU A 70 -27.05 -4.38 10.04
N ILE A 71 -27.60 -5.53 9.67
CA ILE A 71 -28.70 -5.64 8.70
C ILE A 71 -29.98 -4.99 9.28
N GLU A 72 -30.36 -5.33 10.51
CA GLU A 72 -31.50 -4.76 11.19
C GLU A 72 -31.44 -3.22 11.32
N ARG A 73 -30.24 -2.68 11.50
CA ARG A 73 -29.99 -1.22 11.54
C ARG A 73 -29.87 -0.58 10.14
N GLY A 74 -30.11 -1.31 9.07
CA GLY A 74 -29.98 -0.82 7.69
C GLY A 74 -28.54 -0.44 7.26
N LYS A 75 -27.53 -0.87 8.01
CA LYS A 75 -26.11 -0.63 7.66
C LYS A 75 -25.54 -1.63 6.66
N LEU A 76 -26.19 -2.79 6.53
CA LEU A 76 -25.91 -3.80 5.51
C LEU A 76 -27.22 -4.21 4.85
N PRO A 77 -27.18 -4.56 3.55
CA PRO A 77 -28.36 -5.09 2.85
C PRO A 77 -28.74 -6.47 3.42
N ALA A 78 -30.03 -6.78 3.44
CA ALA A 78 -30.50 -8.14 3.69
C ALA A 78 -30.14 -9.03 2.51
N LEU A 79 -29.37 -10.10 2.75
CA LEU A 79 -28.93 -11.06 1.74
C LEU A 79 -29.29 -12.47 2.18
N THR A 80 -29.55 -13.35 1.24
CA THR A 80 -29.55 -14.80 1.46
C THR A 80 -28.11 -15.32 1.48
N VAL A 81 -27.90 -16.54 2.00
CA VAL A 81 -26.58 -17.20 1.98
C VAL A 81 -26.07 -17.32 0.53
N ASP A 82 -26.93 -17.74 -0.39
CA ASP A 82 -26.56 -17.91 -1.79
C ASP A 82 -26.15 -16.59 -2.45
N GLN A 83 -26.88 -15.50 -2.15
CA GLN A 83 -26.50 -14.16 -2.62
C GLN A 83 -25.17 -13.70 -2.07
N ALA A 84 -24.92 -13.94 -0.78
CA ALA A 84 -23.64 -13.57 -0.15
C ALA A 84 -22.47 -14.36 -0.76
N GLN A 85 -22.63 -15.67 -0.97
CA GLN A 85 -21.64 -16.52 -1.62
C GLN A 85 -21.44 -16.13 -3.09
N ALA A 86 -22.52 -15.85 -3.83
CA ALA A 86 -22.43 -15.34 -5.21
C ALA A 86 -21.66 -14.02 -5.31
N ASN A 87 -21.85 -13.11 -4.34
CA ASN A 87 -21.09 -11.86 -4.26
C ASN A 87 -19.58 -12.10 -4.03
N VAL A 88 -19.23 -13.03 -3.16
CA VAL A 88 -17.82 -13.41 -2.93
C VAL A 88 -17.22 -14.03 -4.18
N LYS A 89 -17.94 -14.95 -4.83
CA LYS A 89 -17.52 -15.53 -6.12
C LYS A 89 -17.27 -14.44 -7.15
N LYS A 90 -18.24 -13.55 -7.33
CA LYS A 90 -18.11 -12.43 -8.26
C LYS A 90 -16.89 -11.55 -7.95
N ALA A 91 -16.63 -11.25 -6.68
CA ALA A 91 -15.47 -10.45 -6.28
C ALA A 91 -14.14 -11.14 -6.63
N LEU A 92 -14.03 -12.45 -6.43
CA LEU A 92 -12.85 -13.23 -6.81
C LEU A 92 -12.66 -13.26 -8.33
N GLU A 93 -13.74 -13.48 -9.10
CA GLU A 93 -13.72 -13.50 -10.57
C GLU A 93 -13.40 -12.13 -11.17
N ASP A 94 -14.00 -11.06 -10.64
CA ASP A 94 -13.72 -9.68 -11.08
C ASP A 94 -12.27 -9.30 -10.78
N GLY A 95 -11.76 -9.70 -9.62
CA GLY A 95 -10.36 -9.51 -9.25
C GLY A 95 -9.41 -10.28 -10.18
N LEU A 96 -9.74 -11.51 -10.55
CA LEU A 96 -8.94 -12.29 -11.50
C LEU A 96 -8.95 -11.64 -12.90
N ARG A 97 -10.12 -11.22 -13.40
CA ARG A 97 -10.22 -10.47 -14.66
C ARG A 97 -9.38 -9.20 -14.65
N LYS A 98 -9.33 -8.50 -13.52
CA LYS A 98 -8.49 -7.32 -13.35
C LYS A 98 -7.00 -7.65 -13.43
N ILE A 99 -6.55 -8.75 -12.83
CA ILE A 99 -5.16 -9.22 -12.94
C ILE A 99 -4.83 -9.52 -14.40
N LEU A 100 -5.67 -10.31 -15.08
CA LEU A 100 -5.48 -10.66 -16.50
C LEU A 100 -5.43 -9.40 -17.39
N SER A 101 -6.32 -8.46 -17.16
CA SER A 101 -6.35 -7.19 -17.89
C SER A 101 -5.06 -6.40 -17.74
N LYS A 102 -4.50 -6.33 -16.52
CA LYS A 102 -3.25 -5.62 -16.25
C LYS A 102 -2.03 -6.21 -16.95
N ILE A 103 -2.01 -7.52 -17.12
CA ILE A 103 -0.91 -8.23 -17.81
C ILE A 103 -1.18 -8.44 -19.30
N GLY A 104 -2.30 -7.91 -19.82
CA GLY A 104 -2.65 -7.97 -21.23
C GLY A 104 -3.11 -9.34 -21.72
N ILE A 105 -3.57 -10.23 -20.83
CA ILE A 105 -4.08 -11.55 -21.17
C ILE A 105 -5.60 -11.51 -21.24
N SER A 106 -6.17 -11.75 -22.44
CA SER A 106 -7.61 -11.75 -22.66
C SER A 106 -8.26 -13.15 -22.53
N LEU A 107 -7.48 -14.22 -22.59
CA LEU A 107 -7.95 -15.58 -22.54
C LEU A 107 -7.37 -16.32 -21.33
N LEU A 108 -8.23 -16.86 -20.47
CA LEU A 108 -7.80 -17.59 -19.26
C LEU A 108 -6.90 -18.80 -19.58
N ALA A 109 -7.12 -19.47 -20.71
CA ALA A 109 -6.29 -20.58 -21.15
C ALA A 109 -4.82 -20.17 -21.37
N SER A 110 -4.55 -18.94 -21.77
CA SER A 110 -3.18 -18.42 -21.94
C SER A 110 -2.51 -18.09 -20.61
N TYR A 111 -3.28 -17.92 -19.54
CA TYR A 111 -2.79 -17.69 -18.19
C TYR A 111 -2.58 -19.01 -17.41
N HIS A 112 -3.35 -20.03 -17.76
CA HIS A 112 -3.34 -21.33 -17.11
C HIS A 112 -1.98 -22.03 -17.25
N GLY A 113 -1.29 -22.24 -16.14
CA GLY A 113 0.06 -22.81 -16.12
C GLY A 113 1.18 -21.87 -16.59
N ALA A 114 0.91 -20.58 -16.75
CA ALA A 114 1.90 -19.61 -17.26
C ALA A 114 3.07 -19.33 -16.29
N GLN A 115 2.90 -19.58 -14.99
CA GLN A 115 3.96 -19.47 -13.96
C GLN A 115 4.66 -18.09 -13.94
N ILE A 116 3.93 -17.03 -14.16
CA ILE A 116 4.44 -15.64 -14.28
C ILE A 116 4.78 -14.98 -12.94
N PHE A 117 4.97 -15.76 -11.90
CA PHE A 117 5.29 -15.29 -10.55
C PHE A 117 6.79 -15.44 -10.27
N GLU A 118 7.26 -14.74 -9.25
CA GLU A 118 8.56 -14.94 -8.66
C GLU A 118 8.41 -15.66 -7.31
N ALA A 119 9.22 -16.67 -7.07
CA ALA A 119 9.25 -17.38 -5.80
C ALA A 119 10.24 -16.69 -4.85
N ILE A 120 9.78 -16.37 -3.65
CA ILE A 120 10.58 -15.71 -2.62
C ILE A 120 10.55 -16.55 -1.35
N GLY A 121 11.74 -16.83 -0.79
CA GLY A 121 11.87 -17.50 0.51
C GLY A 121 11.66 -19.02 0.49
N ILE A 122 11.75 -19.67 -0.67
CA ILE A 122 11.70 -21.14 -0.81
C ILE A 122 12.97 -21.69 -1.46
N GLY A 123 13.37 -22.87 -1.04
CA GLY A 123 14.60 -23.53 -1.47
C GLY A 123 14.53 -24.14 -2.86
N ALA A 124 15.69 -24.46 -3.41
CA ALA A 124 15.83 -25.03 -4.75
C ALA A 124 15.18 -26.42 -4.89
N ASP A 125 15.02 -27.16 -3.81
CA ASP A 125 14.32 -28.45 -3.78
C ASP A 125 12.83 -28.29 -4.07
N LEU A 126 12.18 -27.28 -3.48
CA LEU A 126 10.78 -26.92 -3.73
C LEU A 126 10.58 -26.38 -5.16
N ILE A 127 11.52 -25.55 -5.64
CA ILE A 127 11.48 -25.05 -7.03
C ILE A 127 11.53 -26.21 -8.01
N ARG A 128 12.46 -27.17 -7.83
CA ARG A 128 12.56 -28.34 -8.70
C ARG A 128 11.33 -29.26 -8.64
N LEU A 129 10.72 -29.37 -7.45
CA LEU A 129 9.56 -30.23 -7.25
C LEU A 129 8.28 -29.68 -7.89
N ALA A 130 7.98 -28.42 -7.64
CA ALA A 130 6.64 -27.88 -7.90
C ALA A 130 6.61 -26.58 -8.73
N PHE A 131 7.73 -25.90 -8.91
CA PHE A 131 7.78 -24.56 -9.47
C PHE A 131 8.86 -24.41 -10.56
N ARG A 132 9.12 -25.46 -11.32
CA ARG A 132 10.14 -25.44 -12.40
C ARG A 132 9.85 -24.31 -13.38
N GLY A 133 10.88 -23.55 -13.73
CA GLY A 133 10.77 -22.38 -14.60
C GLY A 133 10.41 -21.08 -13.89
N THR A 134 10.02 -21.13 -12.60
CA THR A 134 9.75 -19.94 -11.81
C THR A 134 11.05 -19.35 -11.31
N THR A 135 11.25 -18.04 -11.54
CA THR A 135 12.41 -17.32 -11.05
C THR A 135 12.41 -17.28 -9.52
N SER A 136 13.55 -17.63 -8.91
CA SER A 136 13.75 -17.52 -7.46
C SER A 136 15.13 -16.90 -7.21
N ARG A 137 15.15 -15.66 -6.70
CA ARG A 137 16.39 -14.92 -6.37
C ARG A 137 16.72 -14.96 -4.88
N VAL A 138 15.72 -15.25 -4.05
CA VAL A 138 15.83 -15.34 -2.61
C VAL A 138 15.47 -16.75 -2.21
N ALA A 139 16.49 -17.56 -1.88
CA ALA A 139 16.30 -18.90 -1.34
C ALA A 139 15.72 -18.83 0.09
N GLY A 140 15.35 -19.99 0.64
CA GLY A 140 14.76 -20.06 1.97
C GLY A 140 14.36 -21.48 2.34
N LEU A 141 13.12 -21.66 2.77
CA LEU A 141 12.57 -22.88 3.34
C LEU A 141 12.71 -24.09 2.41
N SER A 142 13.18 -25.19 2.97
CA SER A 142 13.20 -26.51 2.34
C SER A 142 11.84 -27.20 2.47
N LEU A 143 11.68 -28.34 1.80
CA LEU A 143 10.51 -29.22 1.96
C LEU A 143 10.33 -29.67 3.43
N THR A 144 11.44 -29.95 4.12
CA THR A 144 11.43 -30.35 5.54
C THR A 144 10.93 -29.20 6.43
N ASP A 145 11.35 -27.97 6.15
CA ASP A 145 10.91 -26.80 6.92
C ASP A 145 9.40 -26.57 6.74
N LEU A 146 8.88 -26.66 5.51
CA LEU A 146 7.43 -26.57 5.25
C LEU A 146 6.63 -27.71 5.90
N ALA A 147 7.20 -28.91 5.96
CA ALA A 147 6.58 -30.02 6.68
C ALA A 147 6.51 -29.72 8.18
N SER A 148 7.59 -29.20 8.76
CA SER A 148 7.63 -28.80 10.16
C SER A 148 6.61 -27.68 10.49
N GLU A 149 6.49 -26.67 9.65
CA GLU A 149 5.47 -25.63 9.82
C GLU A 149 4.04 -26.22 9.73
N THR A 150 3.81 -27.13 8.78
CA THR A 150 2.52 -27.81 8.65
C THR A 150 2.16 -28.59 9.93
N LEU A 151 3.13 -29.26 10.54
CA LEU A 151 2.94 -29.97 11.82
C LEU A 151 2.64 -29.00 12.98
N VAL A 152 3.28 -27.83 13.03
CA VAL A 152 2.97 -26.81 14.01
C VAL A 152 1.52 -26.33 13.88
N PHE A 153 1.04 -26.05 12.67
CA PHE A 153 -0.37 -25.72 12.43
C PHE A 153 -1.31 -26.85 12.81
N HIS A 154 -0.95 -28.09 12.47
CA HIS A 154 -1.74 -29.27 12.84
C HIS A 154 -1.88 -29.40 14.37
N THR A 155 -0.77 -29.30 15.10
CA THR A 155 -0.79 -29.37 16.58
C THR A 155 -1.65 -28.26 17.18
N LYS A 156 -1.63 -27.05 16.62
CA LYS A 156 -2.51 -25.97 17.05
C LYS A 156 -4.00 -26.23 16.74
N ALA A 157 -4.28 -26.90 15.62
CA ALA A 157 -5.63 -27.22 15.20
C ALA A 157 -6.26 -28.35 16.01
N TYR A 158 -5.44 -29.28 16.53
CA TYR A 158 -5.86 -30.42 17.36
C TYR A 158 -5.22 -30.38 18.75
N PRO A 159 -5.54 -29.39 19.59
CA PRO A 159 -4.98 -29.28 20.92
C PRO A 159 -5.54 -30.38 21.83
N GLU A 160 -4.76 -30.83 22.82
CA GLU A 160 -5.19 -31.79 23.85
C GLU A 160 -6.38 -31.29 24.68
N LEU A 161 -6.47 -29.97 24.88
CA LEU A 161 -7.59 -29.30 25.53
C LEU A 161 -8.46 -28.61 24.47
N ASN A 162 -9.77 -28.88 24.51
CA ASN A 162 -10.74 -28.25 23.63
C ASN A 162 -10.73 -26.71 23.81
N ARG A 163 -10.08 -26.02 22.89
CA ARG A 163 -10.12 -24.55 22.80
C ARG A 163 -11.23 -24.14 21.85
N THR A 164 -12.25 -23.48 22.38
CA THR A 164 -13.41 -23.00 21.60
C THR A 164 -13.15 -21.66 20.89
N LYS A 165 -12.05 -20.99 21.19
CA LYS A 165 -11.74 -19.66 20.65
C LYS A 165 -10.50 -19.70 19.80
N LEU A 166 -10.62 -19.22 18.55
CA LEU A 166 -9.49 -19.03 17.65
C LEU A 166 -8.57 -17.92 18.16
N GLU A 167 -7.27 -18.12 18.01
CA GLU A 167 -6.28 -17.09 18.27
C GLU A 167 -6.44 -15.94 17.24
N PHE A 168 -6.40 -14.72 17.74
CA PHE A 168 -6.37 -13.52 16.90
C PHE A 168 -5.03 -12.80 17.10
N MET A 169 -4.10 -13.06 16.20
CA MET A 169 -2.73 -12.57 16.31
C MET A 169 -2.54 -11.11 15.93
N GLY A 170 -3.57 -10.43 15.47
CA GLY A 170 -3.49 -9.01 15.17
C GLY A 170 -2.72 -8.68 13.90
N PHE A 171 -2.73 -9.54 12.89
CA PHE A 171 -1.99 -9.34 11.63
C PHE A 171 -2.39 -8.06 10.88
N VAL A 172 -3.68 -7.76 10.75
CA VAL A 172 -4.17 -6.55 10.07
C VAL A 172 -4.43 -5.41 11.04
N GLN A 173 -5.01 -5.73 12.20
CA GLN A 173 -5.35 -4.76 13.23
C GLN A 173 -4.58 -5.11 14.50
N TYR A 174 -3.95 -4.11 15.10
CA TYR A 174 -3.21 -4.27 16.35
C TYR A 174 -4.03 -5.01 17.41
N ARG A 175 -3.38 -5.97 18.08
CA ARG A 175 -3.89 -6.68 19.25
C ARG A 175 -2.81 -6.77 20.30
N THR A 176 -3.19 -6.45 21.54
CA THR A 176 -2.28 -6.64 22.69
C THR A 176 -1.93 -8.13 22.82
N GLY A 177 -0.64 -8.43 22.87
CA GLY A 177 -0.14 -9.81 22.92
C GLY A 177 -0.12 -10.55 21.58
N GLY A 178 -0.47 -9.88 20.48
CA GLY A 178 -0.36 -10.38 19.12
C GLY A 178 0.94 -9.96 18.43
N GLU A 179 0.93 -9.92 17.10
CA GLU A 179 2.08 -9.43 16.31
C GLU A 179 2.45 -7.99 16.65
N TYR A 180 3.75 -7.72 16.63
CA TYR A 180 4.23 -6.37 16.80
C TYR A 180 4.02 -5.55 15.52
N HIS A 181 3.42 -4.38 15.67
CA HIS A 181 3.25 -3.41 14.57
C HIS A 181 4.26 -2.28 14.72
N LEU A 182 4.95 -1.95 13.62
CA LEU A 182 5.95 -0.89 13.58
C LEU A 182 5.41 0.45 14.12
N ASN A 183 4.17 0.77 13.76
CA ASN A 183 3.42 1.93 14.27
C ASN A 183 2.43 1.46 15.34
N SER A 184 2.95 1.05 16.51
CA SER A 184 2.12 0.60 17.62
C SER A 184 1.31 1.77 18.21
N PRO A 185 0.18 1.49 18.90
CA PRO A 185 -0.57 2.51 19.60
C PRO A 185 0.25 3.27 20.65
N GLU A 186 1.24 2.63 21.26
CA GLU A 186 2.14 3.22 22.24
C GLU A 186 3.04 4.27 21.59
N MET A 187 3.66 3.93 20.46
CA MET A 187 4.48 4.85 19.67
C MET A 187 3.64 6.04 19.17
N ALA A 188 2.43 5.78 18.66
CA ALA A 188 1.53 6.85 18.21
C ALA A 188 1.15 7.80 19.35
N LYS A 189 0.85 7.28 20.54
CA LYS A 189 0.55 8.10 21.73
C LYS A 189 1.75 8.92 22.18
N ALA A 190 2.94 8.34 22.21
CA ALA A 190 4.16 9.06 22.58
C ALA A 190 4.47 10.20 21.61
N LEU A 191 4.37 9.95 20.30
CA LEU A 191 4.55 10.97 19.27
C LEU A 191 3.51 12.09 19.40
N HIS A 192 2.23 11.76 19.58
CA HIS A 192 1.17 12.75 19.81
C HIS A 192 1.41 13.56 21.09
N GLY A 193 1.90 12.91 22.15
CA GLY A 193 2.27 13.58 23.38
C GLY A 193 3.37 14.62 23.16
N ALA A 194 4.42 14.24 22.44
CA ALA A 194 5.51 15.15 22.10
C ALA A 194 5.05 16.34 21.26
N VAL A 195 4.22 16.11 20.23
CA VAL A 195 3.68 17.19 19.38
C VAL A 195 2.79 18.13 20.16
N LYS A 196 1.93 17.64 21.06
CA LYS A 196 1.05 18.49 21.88
C LYS A 196 1.77 19.30 22.94
N ALA A 197 2.85 18.79 23.49
CA ALA A 197 3.65 19.50 24.49
C ALA A 197 4.42 20.70 23.92
N GLY A 198 4.55 20.78 22.59
CA GLY A 198 5.29 21.83 21.91
C GLY A 198 6.79 21.54 21.79
N PRO A 199 7.61 22.54 21.43
CA PRO A 199 9.04 22.34 21.22
C PRO A 199 9.75 21.97 22.51
N GLY A 200 10.52 20.89 22.49
CA GLY A 200 11.33 20.43 23.61
C GLY A 200 11.78 18.98 23.39
N TYR A 201 13.09 18.73 23.57
CA TYR A 201 13.66 17.41 23.36
C TYR A 201 13.11 16.38 24.36
N ASP A 202 12.85 16.78 25.59
CA ASP A 202 12.39 15.87 26.65
C ASP A 202 11.06 15.21 26.34
N HIS A 203 10.18 15.91 25.64
CA HIS A 203 8.90 15.34 25.21
C HIS A 203 9.04 14.33 24.07
N PHE A 204 10.09 14.44 23.26
CA PHE A 204 10.38 13.51 22.18
C PHE A 204 11.15 12.28 22.66
N SER A 205 11.86 12.36 23.79
CA SER A 205 12.71 11.30 24.33
C SER A 205 11.93 9.99 24.57
N THR A 206 10.69 10.09 25.05
CA THR A 206 9.83 8.90 25.25
C THR A 206 9.58 8.16 23.94
N TYR A 207 9.28 8.91 22.86
CA TYR A 207 9.09 8.30 21.53
C TYR A 207 10.41 7.70 21.02
N GLN A 208 11.53 8.39 21.21
CA GLN A 208 12.86 7.91 20.82
C GLN A 208 13.21 6.62 21.55
N THR A 209 13.00 6.57 22.86
CA THR A 209 13.25 5.36 23.67
C THR A 209 12.43 4.18 23.17
N LEU A 210 11.16 4.37 22.88
CA LEU A 210 10.30 3.32 22.29
C LEU A 210 10.81 2.87 20.92
N LEU A 211 11.28 3.78 20.08
CA LEU A 211 11.85 3.49 18.77
C LEU A 211 13.13 2.66 18.87
N GLU A 212 14.00 3.00 19.80
CA GLU A 212 15.29 2.32 20.03
C GLU A 212 15.14 0.91 20.62
N HIS A 213 14.14 0.70 21.48
CA HIS A 213 13.92 -0.57 22.19
C HIS A 213 12.86 -1.47 21.56
N ARG A 214 12.30 -1.09 20.40
CA ARG A 214 11.33 -1.94 19.71
C ARG A 214 11.96 -3.25 19.22
N PRO A 215 11.15 -4.33 19.07
CA PRO A 215 11.61 -5.55 18.43
C PRO A 215 12.10 -5.30 16.99
N ILE A 216 13.02 -6.12 16.53
CA ILE A 216 13.47 -6.14 15.13
C ILE A 216 12.29 -6.55 14.25
N THR A 217 11.86 -5.66 13.35
CA THR A 217 10.70 -5.85 12.48
C THR A 217 10.95 -5.51 11.02
N ALA A 218 12.01 -4.78 10.74
CA ALA A 218 12.41 -4.40 9.38
C ALA A 218 13.89 -4.70 9.15
N LEU A 219 14.28 -4.94 7.90
CA LEU A 219 15.69 -5.22 7.54
C LEU A 219 16.64 -4.13 8.01
N ARG A 220 16.22 -2.86 7.99
CA ARG A 220 17.02 -1.74 8.48
C ARG A 220 17.34 -1.82 9.97
N ASP A 221 16.53 -2.54 10.77
CA ASP A 221 16.76 -2.71 12.21
C ASP A 221 17.96 -3.63 12.50
N LEU A 222 18.40 -4.39 11.49
CA LEU A 222 19.61 -5.22 11.54
C LEU A 222 20.87 -4.44 11.16
N LEU A 223 20.74 -3.21 10.66
CA LEU A 223 21.85 -2.40 10.24
C LEU A 223 22.34 -1.51 11.39
N GLN A 224 23.64 -1.34 11.48
CA GLN A 224 24.28 -0.43 12.42
C GLN A 224 25.11 0.60 11.65
N LEU A 225 25.08 1.85 12.13
CA LEU A 225 25.98 2.87 11.62
C LEU A 225 27.41 2.47 12.01
N LYS A 226 28.32 2.51 11.05
CA LYS A 226 29.75 2.30 11.28
C LYS A 226 30.43 3.66 11.29
N PRO A 227 30.59 4.30 12.45
CA PRO A 227 31.28 5.58 12.52
C PRO A 227 32.77 5.43 12.15
N ALA A 228 33.35 6.49 11.62
CA ALA A 228 34.79 6.54 11.42
C ALA A 228 35.55 6.50 12.77
N ALA A 229 36.76 5.97 12.76
CA ALA A 229 37.58 5.88 13.96
C ALA A 229 37.90 7.27 14.54
N THR A 230 38.05 8.27 13.73
CA THR A 230 38.28 9.66 14.14
C THR A 230 37.07 10.52 13.71
N PRO A 231 36.38 11.15 14.67
CA PRO A 231 35.28 12.05 14.32
C PRO A 231 35.80 13.30 13.60
N LEU A 232 34.98 13.83 12.69
CA LEU A 232 35.28 15.11 12.04
C LEU A 232 35.08 16.27 13.03
N PRO A 233 35.92 17.31 12.98
CA PRO A 233 35.62 18.56 13.68
C PRO A 233 34.26 19.14 13.24
N LEU A 234 33.56 19.81 14.17
CA LEU A 234 32.20 20.27 13.94
C LEU A 234 32.09 21.31 12.79
N ASP A 235 33.14 22.10 12.63
CA ASP A 235 33.27 23.09 11.55
C ASP A 235 33.44 22.48 10.13
N GLN A 236 33.78 21.19 10.07
CA GLN A 236 33.83 20.40 8.82
C GLN A 236 32.56 19.60 8.58
N VAL A 237 31.61 19.62 9.50
CA VAL A 237 30.31 18.96 9.34
C VAL A 237 29.36 19.92 8.63
N GLU A 238 28.62 19.40 7.67
CA GLU A 238 27.62 20.18 6.96
C GLU A 238 26.56 20.79 7.89
N SER A 239 26.17 22.04 7.64
CA SER A 239 25.17 22.75 8.46
C SER A 239 23.78 22.09 8.36
N VAL A 240 22.98 22.26 9.40
CA VAL A 240 21.59 21.76 9.45
C VAL A 240 20.76 22.32 8.30
N GLU A 241 20.95 23.60 7.96
CA GLU A 241 20.25 24.28 6.87
C GLU A 241 20.59 23.65 5.53
N SER A 242 21.87 23.34 5.29
CA SER A 242 22.33 22.65 4.06
C SER A 242 21.75 21.24 3.97
N ILE A 243 21.70 20.52 5.09
CA ILE A 243 21.09 19.17 5.16
C ILE A 243 19.59 19.28 4.85
N CYS A 244 18.87 20.18 5.53
CA CYS A 244 17.41 20.36 5.35
C CYS A 244 17.04 20.73 3.90
N ALA A 245 17.87 21.52 3.22
CA ALA A 245 17.62 21.94 1.83
C ALA A 245 17.57 20.79 0.83
N ARG A 246 18.16 19.62 1.17
CA ARG A 246 18.12 18.42 0.35
C ARG A 246 16.93 17.51 0.62
N PHE A 247 16.23 17.70 1.74
CA PHE A 247 15.06 16.88 2.05
C PHE A 247 13.83 17.37 1.30
N CYS A 248 13.03 16.41 0.84
CA CYS A 248 11.74 16.69 0.22
C CYS A 248 10.67 15.70 0.71
N THR A 249 9.42 16.11 0.62
CA THR A 249 8.29 15.19 0.81
C THR A 249 8.10 14.35 -0.46
N GLY A 250 7.48 13.18 -0.32
CA GLY A 250 6.94 12.45 -1.47
C GLY A 250 5.87 13.27 -2.19
N GLY A 251 5.61 12.96 -3.46
CA GLY A 251 4.52 13.56 -4.24
C GLY A 251 3.16 13.07 -3.73
N MET A 252 2.42 13.94 -3.06
CA MET A 252 1.11 13.66 -2.50
C MET A 252 0.12 14.70 -3.01
N SER A 253 -0.76 14.30 -3.93
CA SER A 253 -1.70 15.23 -4.55
C SER A 253 -2.87 15.59 -3.62
N LEU A 254 -3.39 16.79 -3.80
CA LEU A 254 -4.66 17.19 -3.21
C LEU A 254 -5.78 16.30 -3.73
N GLY A 255 -6.56 15.74 -2.81
CA GLY A 255 -7.55 14.67 -3.09
C GLY A 255 -7.09 13.31 -2.58
N ALA A 256 -5.78 13.01 -2.57
CA ALA A 256 -5.20 11.94 -1.76
C ALA A 256 -5.04 12.39 -0.30
N LEU A 257 -4.66 13.65 -0.08
CA LEU A 257 -4.66 14.35 1.21
C LEU A 257 -5.78 15.38 1.26
N SER A 258 -6.18 15.77 2.48
CA SER A 258 -7.02 16.95 2.68
C SER A 258 -6.23 18.24 2.36
N ARG A 259 -6.96 19.32 2.14
CA ARG A 259 -6.39 20.64 1.89
C ARG A 259 -5.44 21.05 3.03
N GLU A 260 -5.88 20.91 4.27
CA GLU A 260 -5.12 21.31 5.46
C GLU A 260 -3.81 20.53 5.60
N ALA A 261 -3.86 19.21 5.40
CA ALA A 261 -2.67 18.35 5.48
C ALA A 261 -1.65 18.72 4.40
N HIS A 262 -2.11 18.97 3.18
CA HIS A 262 -1.24 19.35 2.07
C HIS A 262 -0.59 20.73 2.30
N GLU A 263 -1.36 21.70 2.80
CA GLU A 263 -0.88 23.06 3.10
C GLU A 263 0.09 23.06 4.30
N VAL A 264 -0.22 22.32 5.37
CA VAL A 264 0.66 22.20 6.55
C VAL A 264 2.03 21.63 6.17
N LEU A 265 2.05 20.59 5.33
CA LEU A 265 3.32 20.01 4.85
C LEU A 265 4.16 21.03 4.07
N ALA A 266 3.52 21.84 3.23
CA ALA A 266 4.22 22.87 2.46
C ALA A 266 4.79 23.97 3.37
N VAL A 267 3.98 24.48 4.31
CA VAL A 267 4.44 25.47 5.29
C VAL A 267 5.59 24.91 6.14
N ALA A 268 5.47 23.68 6.63
CA ALA A 268 6.50 23.06 7.46
C ALA A 268 7.83 22.93 6.70
N MET A 269 7.79 22.41 5.47
CA MET A 269 9.00 22.25 4.65
C MET A 269 9.63 23.59 4.29
N ASN A 270 8.81 24.61 3.97
CA ASN A 270 9.33 25.94 3.67
C ASN A 270 10.00 26.58 4.90
N ARG A 271 9.44 26.40 6.11
CA ARG A 271 10.03 26.91 7.36
C ARG A 271 11.40 26.31 7.68
N ILE A 272 11.62 25.03 7.36
CA ILE A 272 12.91 24.35 7.60
C ILE A 272 13.87 24.45 6.41
N GLY A 273 13.48 25.15 5.33
CA GLY A 273 14.31 25.26 4.12
C GLY A 273 14.30 24.03 3.21
N GLY A 274 13.48 23.01 3.51
CA GLY A 274 13.27 21.83 2.68
C GLY A 274 12.31 22.07 1.51
N LYS A 275 11.88 21.00 0.84
CA LYS A 275 11.01 21.08 -0.33
C LYS A 275 9.78 20.19 -0.15
N SER A 276 8.58 20.77 -0.20
CA SER A 276 7.37 20.00 -0.37
C SER A 276 7.10 19.73 -1.84
N ASN A 277 6.49 18.58 -2.14
CA ASN A 277 6.09 18.19 -3.48
C ASN A 277 4.56 18.33 -3.60
N SER A 278 4.10 19.06 -4.59
CA SER A 278 2.67 19.33 -4.82
C SER A 278 1.87 18.06 -5.15
N GLY A 279 2.53 17.00 -5.61
CA GLY A 279 1.85 15.91 -6.29
C GLY A 279 1.18 16.38 -7.58
N GLU A 280 0.51 15.46 -8.27
CA GLU A 280 -0.30 15.79 -9.45
C GLU A 280 -1.64 16.39 -9.02
N GLY A 281 -2.07 17.47 -9.61
CA GLY A 281 -3.40 18.02 -9.35
C GLY A 281 -3.46 19.52 -9.15
N GLY A 282 -2.37 20.21 -9.35
CA GLY A 282 -2.28 21.65 -9.22
C GLY A 282 -2.24 22.13 -7.76
N GLU A 283 -2.15 23.41 -7.60
CA GLU A 283 -2.24 24.14 -6.32
C GLU A 283 -2.98 25.44 -6.50
N ASP A 284 -3.65 25.86 -5.44
CA ASP A 284 -4.33 27.16 -5.38
C ASP A 284 -3.31 28.31 -5.52
N PRO A 285 -3.47 29.23 -6.48
CA PRO A 285 -2.58 30.36 -6.65
C PRO A 285 -2.43 31.24 -5.40
N ALA A 286 -3.44 31.29 -4.53
CA ALA A 286 -3.35 32.00 -3.25
C ALA A 286 -2.20 31.51 -2.37
N ARG A 287 -1.74 30.27 -2.57
CA ARG A 287 -0.62 29.65 -1.84
C ARG A 287 0.77 30.08 -2.31
N PHE A 288 0.86 30.70 -3.50
CA PHE A 288 2.16 31.01 -4.12
C PHE A 288 2.86 32.23 -3.52
N HIS A 289 2.14 33.00 -2.71
CA HIS A 289 2.64 34.21 -2.10
C HIS A 289 2.82 34.03 -0.59
N ALA A 290 3.68 34.87 -0.01
CA ALA A 290 3.82 34.97 1.43
C ALA A 290 2.54 35.52 2.05
N LEU A 291 2.13 34.99 3.21
CA LEU A 291 0.99 35.44 3.96
C LEU A 291 1.28 36.82 4.59
N HIS A 292 0.27 37.70 4.55
CA HIS A 292 0.28 39.01 5.18
C HIS A 292 -1.01 39.29 5.99
N ASP A 293 -1.89 38.28 6.06
CA ASP A 293 -3.23 38.32 6.63
C ASP A 293 -3.38 37.48 7.91
N VAL A 294 -2.25 37.12 8.55
CA VAL A 294 -2.26 36.27 9.75
C VAL A 294 -2.56 37.15 10.96
N ASP A 295 -3.59 36.74 11.72
CA ASP A 295 -4.02 37.39 12.96
C ASP A 295 -3.12 37.05 14.17
N GLY A 296 -3.44 37.64 15.34
CA GLY A 296 -2.70 37.44 16.59
C GLY A 296 -2.75 35.98 17.12
N ASP A 297 -3.74 35.19 16.70
CA ASP A 297 -3.93 33.80 17.09
C ASP A 297 -3.33 32.81 16.09
N GLY A 298 -2.69 33.32 15.05
CA GLY A 298 -2.04 32.51 14.02
C GLY A 298 -3.01 31.89 13.00
N HIS A 299 -4.14 32.54 12.72
CA HIS A 299 -5.07 32.14 11.67
C HIS A 299 -4.95 33.10 10.48
N SER A 300 -5.20 32.55 9.28
CA SER A 300 -5.23 33.31 8.03
C SER A 300 -6.46 32.91 7.22
N PRO A 301 -7.24 33.90 6.70
CA PRO A 301 -8.31 33.62 5.74
C PRO A 301 -7.83 32.93 4.46
N THR A 302 -6.60 33.15 4.05
CA THR A 302 -5.98 32.49 2.88
C THR A 302 -5.80 30.99 3.10
N LEU A 303 -5.44 30.57 4.34
CA LEU A 303 -5.25 29.17 4.73
C LEU A 303 -6.13 28.83 5.94
N PRO A 304 -7.45 28.76 5.77
CA PRO A 304 -8.41 28.72 6.89
C PRO A 304 -8.35 27.44 7.74
N GLY A 305 -7.77 26.36 7.21
CA GLY A 305 -7.66 25.07 7.92
C GLY A 305 -6.42 24.95 8.81
N ILE A 306 -5.53 25.93 8.82
CA ILE A 306 -4.23 25.86 9.51
C ILE A 306 -4.20 26.83 10.71
N LYS A 307 -3.51 26.41 11.77
CA LYS A 307 -3.25 27.23 12.97
C LYS A 307 -1.75 27.43 13.17
N GLY A 308 -1.39 28.46 13.92
CA GLY A 308 0.00 28.78 14.24
C GLY A 308 0.80 29.30 13.04
N LEU A 309 0.11 29.90 12.08
CA LEU A 309 0.71 30.61 10.96
C LEU A 309 1.36 31.91 11.43
N ARG A 310 2.26 32.43 10.59
CA ARG A 310 2.95 33.71 10.80
C ARG A 310 2.94 34.49 9.48
N ASN A 311 2.91 35.81 9.57
CA ASN A 311 3.15 36.63 8.38
C ASN A 311 4.54 36.33 7.82
N GLY A 312 4.63 36.12 6.50
CA GLY A 312 5.82 35.64 5.81
C GLY A 312 5.82 34.14 5.52
N ASP A 313 4.94 33.32 6.13
CA ASP A 313 4.77 31.93 5.73
C ASP A 313 4.24 31.82 4.30
N THR A 314 4.60 30.72 3.63
CA THR A 314 4.03 30.36 2.33
C THR A 314 3.69 28.88 2.31
N ALA A 315 2.54 28.54 1.72
CA ALA A 315 2.13 27.16 1.46
C ALA A 315 2.45 26.71 0.02
N CYS A 316 3.27 27.46 -0.71
CA CYS A 316 3.73 27.10 -2.03
C CYS A 316 4.64 25.86 -1.96
N SER A 317 4.28 24.78 -2.63
CA SER A 317 5.16 23.61 -2.75
C SER A 317 6.35 23.94 -3.65
N ALA A 318 7.56 23.68 -3.16
CA ALA A 318 8.79 24.01 -3.88
C ALA A 318 8.98 23.11 -5.13
N ILE A 319 8.48 21.87 -5.08
CA ILE A 319 8.49 20.93 -6.20
C ILE A 319 7.08 20.88 -6.80
N LYS A 320 6.98 21.20 -8.09
CA LYS A 320 5.75 21.12 -8.87
C LYS A 320 5.77 19.84 -9.71
N GLN A 321 4.89 18.88 -9.38
CA GLN A 321 4.79 17.63 -10.12
C GLN A 321 3.84 17.79 -11.31
N ILE A 322 4.21 17.20 -12.44
CA ILE A 322 3.45 17.19 -13.68
C ILE A 322 3.21 15.74 -14.07
N ALA A 323 1.95 15.28 -14.00
CA ALA A 323 1.54 13.94 -14.43
C ALA A 323 0.71 14.00 -15.71
N SER A 324 -0.25 14.94 -15.77
CA SER A 324 -1.05 15.22 -16.96
C SER A 324 -1.33 16.71 -17.02
N GLY A 325 -1.11 17.32 -18.18
CA GLY A 325 -1.29 18.75 -18.37
C GLY A 325 -2.69 19.26 -18.03
N ARG A 326 -3.70 18.39 -18.09
CA ARG A 326 -5.11 18.74 -17.77
C ARG A 326 -5.46 18.73 -16.28
N PHE A 327 -4.56 18.36 -15.40
CA PHE A 327 -4.84 18.28 -13.95
C PHE A 327 -4.27 19.45 -13.18
N GLY A 328 -4.64 20.68 -13.56
CA GLY A 328 -4.25 21.88 -12.84
C GLY A 328 -2.84 22.39 -13.14
N VAL A 329 -2.23 21.91 -14.21
CA VAL A 329 -0.93 22.42 -14.67
C VAL A 329 -1.15 23.68 -15.50
N THR A 330 -0.89 24.84 -14.87
CA THR A 330 -0.99 26.15 -15.51
C THR A 330 0.41 26.79 -15.59
N PRO A 331 0.64 27.79 -16.47
CA PRO A 331 1.90 28.51 -16.48
C PRO A 331 2.25 29.15 -15.13
N GLU A 332 1.25 29.64 -14.40
CA GLU A 332 1.43 30.21 -13.07
C GLU A 332 1.90 29.16 -12.06
N TYR A 333 1.26 27.97 -12.08
CA TYR A 333 1.67 26.82 -11.27
C TYR A 333 3.13 26.43 -11.54
N LEU A 334 3.51 26.29 -12.81
CA LEU A 334 4.88 25.94 -13.19
C LEU A 334 5.89 26.99 -12.74
N ARG A 335 5.59 28.26 -12.94
CA ARG A 335 6.47 29.38 -12.57
C ARG A 335 6.66 29.50 -11.04
N SER A 336 5.70 29.09 -10.25
CA SER A 336 5.77 29.16 -8.79
C SER A 336 6.68 28.11 -8.17
N GLY A 337 7.09 27.08 -8.94
CA GLY A 337 7.96 26.01 -8.47
C GLY A 337 9.44 26.40 -8.51
N ARG A 338 10.22 25.90 -7.54
CA ARG A 338 11.69 25.92 -7.57
C ARG A 338 12.25 24.75 -8.37
N GLN A 339 11.47 23.66 -8.50
CA GLN A 339 11.81 22.44 -9.21
C GLN A 339 10.57 21.90 -9.89
N LEU A 340 10.71 21.49 -11.14
CA LEU A 340 9.67 20.76 -11.86
C LEU A 340 9.99 19.26 -11.81
N GLU A 341 8.98 18.45 -11.54
CA GLU A 341 9.11 16.99 -11.48
C GLU A 341 8.13 16.36 -12.45
N ILE A 342 8.65 15.69 -13.46
CA ILE A 342 7.84 14.95 -14.44
C ILE A 342 7.55 13.57 -13.90
N LYS A 343 6.27 13.23 -13.71
CA LYS A 343 5.81 11.91 -13.31
C LYS A 343 5.51 11.09 -14.55
N VAL A 344 6.37 10.15 -14.88
CA VAL A 344 6.23 9.33 -16.11
C VAL A 344 5.23 8.18 -15.94
N ALA A 345 5.06 7.65 -14.73
CA ALA A 345 4.16 6.53 -14.43
C ALA A 345 3.86 6.44 -12.95
N GLN A 346 2.96 5.52 -12.58
CA GLN A 346 2.62 5.21 -11.18
C GLN A 346 2.79 3.71 -10.92
N GLY A 347 3.77 3.34 -10.08
CA GLY A 347 4.15 1.94 -9.85
C GLY A 347 3.06 1.09 -9.19
N ALA A 348 2.25 1.69 -8.30
CA ALA A 348 1.19 0.96 -7.59
C ALA A 348 0.01 0.54 -8.48
N LYS A 349 -0.15 1.14 -9.65
CA LYS A 349 -1.28 0.90 -10.57
C LYS A 349 -0.81 0.80 -12.03
N PRO A 350 0.11 -0.12 -12.34
CA PRO A 350 0.55 -0.29 -13.73
C PRO A 350 -0.65 -0.71 -14.60
N GLY A 351 -0.73 -0.16 -15.80
CA GLY A 351 -1.85 -0.42 -16.73
C GLY A 351 -3.17 0.28 -16.40
N GLU A 352 -3.39 0.78 -15.19
CA GLU A 352 -4.62 1.51 -14.81
C GLU A 352 -4.43 3.03 -14.71
N GLY A 353 -3.23 3.47 -14.35
CA GLY A 353 -2.96 4.85 -14.01
C GLY A 353 -3.51 5.27 -12.64
N GLY A 354 -3.38 6.56 -12.33
CA GLY A 354 -3.94 7.17 -11.14
C GLY A 354 -5.43 7.42 -11.29
N GLN A 355 -6.21 7.14 -10.26
CA GLN A 355 -7.64 7.44 -10.22
C GLN A 355 -7.99 8.23 -8.97
N LEU A 356 -8.71 9.34 -9.15
CA LEU A 356 -9.43 10.03 -8.09
C LEU A 356 -10.95 9.76 -8.29
N PRO A 357 -11.59 8.98 -7.39
CA PRO A 357 -13.03 8.68 -7.53
C PRO A 357 -13.88 9.93 -7.43
N GLY A 358 -15.00 9.95 -8.16
CA GLY A 358 -15.93 11.08 -8.21
C GLY A 358 -16.33 11.65 -6.84
N PRO A 359 -16.67 10.83 -5.83
CA PRO A 359 -17.00 11.34 -4.48
C PRO A 359 -15.88 12.11 -3.77
N LYS A 360 -14.62 11.97 -4.20
CA LYS A 360 -13.49 12.73 -3.69
C LYS A 360 -13.22 14.03 -4.47
N VAL A 361 -13.88 14.20 -5.62
CA VAL A 361 -13.75 15.39 -6.45
C VAL A 361 -14.83 16.38 -6.01
N ASP A 362 -14.54 17.10 -4.93
CA ASP A 362 -15.39 18.20 -4.45
C ASP A 362 -15.27 19.45 -5.37
N PRO A 363 -16.05 20.49 -5.17
CA PRO A 363 -15.96 21.71 -5.98
C PRO A 363 -14.58 22.37 -6.00
N TYR A 364 -13.85 22.35 -4.88
CA TYR A 364 -12.52 22.94 -4.77
C TYR A 364 -11.48 22.14 -5.57
N ILE A 365 -11.48 20.82 -5.43
CA ILE A 365 -10.60 19.92 -6.20
C ILE A 365 -10.95 19.99 -7.70
N ALA A 366 -12.23 20.04 -8.04
CA ALA A 366 -12.67 20.17 -9.41
C ALA A 366 -12.17 21.47 -10.06
N TRP A 367 -12.26 22.57 -9.32
CA TRP A 367 -11.74 23.86 -9.76
C TRP A 367 -10.23 23.82 -10.00
N LEU A 368 -9.47 23.31 -9.04
CA LEU A 368 -8.01 23.18 -9.16
C LEU A 368 -7.56 22.31 -10.34
N ARG A 369 -8.35 21.29 -10.66
CA ARG A 369 -8.04 20.33 -11.75
C ARG A 369 -8.70 20.65 -13.07
N ASN A 370 -9.34 21.81 -13.19
CA ASN A 370 -10.09 22.22 -14.39
C ASN A 370 -11.11 21.14 -14.83
N SER A 371 -11.88 20.62 -13.86
CA SER A 371 -12.83 19.52 -14.05
C SER A 371 -14.18 19.83 -13.39
N LYS A 372 -15.10 18.85 -13.36
CA LYS A 372 -16.42 18.96 -12.73
C LYS A 372 -16.45 18.16 -11.42
N ALA A 373 -17.09 18.74 -10.40
CA ALA A 373 -17.32 18.04 -9.13
C ALA A 373 -18.12 16.75 -9.34
N GLY A 374 -17.77 15.71 -8.60
CA GLY A 374 -18.43 14.40 -8.66
C GLY A 374 -17.99 13.50 -9.84
N VAL A 375 -17.17 14.00 -10.76
CA VAL A 375 -16.66 13.22 -11.89
C VAL A 375 -15.31 12.60 -11.53
N ALA A 376 -15.16 11.29 -11.73
CA ALA A 376 -13.89 10.60 -11.52
C ALA A 376 -12.81 11.11 -12.49
N LEU A 377 -11.60 11.30 -11.97
CA LEU A 377 -10.44 11.74 -12.74
C LEU A 377 -9.45 10.59 -12.88
N ILE A 378 -9.00 10.33 -14.11
CA ILE A 378 -8.06 9.27 -14.43
C ILE A 378 -6.84 9.89 -15.10
N SER A 379 -5.67 9.58 -14.55
CA SER A 379 -4.37 9.87 -15.14
C SER A 379 -3.92 8.61 -15.89
N PRO A 380 -3.95 8.60 -17.24
CA PRO A 380 -3.64 7.38 -17.99
C PRO A 380 -2.16 7.03 -17.88
N PRO A 381 -1.80 5.73 -17.83
CA PRO A 381 -0.43 5.26 -17.96
C PRO A 381 -0.11 4.95 -19.45
N PRO A 382 1.11 5.19 -19.89
CA PRO A 382 2.10 6.09 -19.32
C PRO A 382 1.65 7.54 -19.41
N HIS A 383 2.29 8.42 -18.63
CA HIS A 383 2.00 9.84 -18.68
C HIS A 383 2.84 10.51 -19.77
N HIS A 384 2.33 11.62 -20.35
CA HIS A 384 3.08 12.51 -21.26
C HIS A 384 3.64 11.87 -22.53
N ASP A 385 3.07 10.78 -23.02
CA ASP A 385 3.58 10.05 -24.20
C ASP A 385 5.04 9.59 -24.07
N ILE A 386 5.51 9.41 -22.84
CA ILE A 386 6.84 8.86 -22.53
C ILE A 386 6.67 7.36 -22.32
N TYR A 387 7.17 6.56 -23.26
CA TYR A 387 7.01 5.11 -23.32
C TYR A 387 8.32 4.35 -23.12
N SER A 388 9.45 5.05 -23.20
CA SER A 388 10.79 4.47 -23.06
C SER A 388 11.73 5.41 -22.30
N ILE A 389 12.91 4.93 -21.95
CA ILE A 389 13.97 5.76 -21.35
C ILE A 389 14.45 6.81 -22.36
N GLU A 390 14.48 6.45 -23.63
CA GLU A 390 14.88 7.33 -24.73
C GLU A 390 13.90 8.50 -24.91
N ASP A 391 12.59 8.25 -24.73
CA ASP A 391 11.59 9.33 -24.79
C ASP A 391 11.73 10.32 -23.63
N LEU A 392 12.36 9.90 -22.53
CA LEU A 392 12.61 10.75 -21.37
C LEU A 392 13.89 11.61 -21.54
N ALA A 393 14.86 11.11 -22.30
CA ALA A 393 16.15 11.77 -22.50
C ALA A 393 16.07 12.96 -23.45
#